data_e07f1e3caa6b6e280458ac0fe58d926b
#
_entry.id   e07f1e3caa6b6e280458ac0fe58d926b
#
_cell.length_a   1.000
_cell.length_b   1.000
_cell.length_c   1.000
_cell.angle_alpha   90.00
_cell.angle_beta   90.00
_cell.angle_gamma   90.00
#
_symmetry.space_group_name_H-M   'P 1'
#
loop_
_entity.id
_entity.type
_entity.pdbx_description
1 polymer ?
#
loop_
_entity_poly.entity_id
_entity_poly.type
_entity_poly.pdbx_seq_one_letter_code
_entity_poly.pdbx_strand_id
1 'polypeptide(L)'
;MTLQYHMNSHDGTYKKEFQSKVTAVYPGIVELEETAFYHLGGGQPSDKGTLNWKDGESIVYDVRKKNRIRHMVEGDLPEIGDSVEGKLNWNRRYTHMRMHTSQHLVSAIVNDLYGADTVGNQIGSDKSRIDFKPLKLNMNEIDDLIDLTNEYIAKDINVNISEANRSDLEGNPEIRSSMSSGLWKL
;
A
#
# COMPACT_ATOMS: atom_id res chain seq x y z
N MET A 1 -9.73 -13.99 -10.76
CA MET A 1 -8.78 -13.25 -9.88
C MET A 1 -9.18 -11.80 -9.94
N THR A 2 -9.24 -11.07 -8.81
CA THR A 2 -9.60 -9.65 -8.82
C THR A 2 -8.45 -8.83 -9.39
N LEU A 3 -8.68 -8.01 -10.41
CA LEU A 3 -7.70 -7.05 -10.92
C LEU A 3 -7.52 -5.92 -9.91
N GLN A 4 -6.27 -5.60 -9.58
CA GLN A 4 -5.95 -4.52 -8.65
C GLN A 4 -5.25 -3.39 -9.41
N TYR A 5 -5.91 -2.23 -9.55
CA TYR A 5 -5.38 -1.11 -10.35
C TYR A 5 -4.00 -0.65 -9.91
N HIS A 6 -3.74 -0.57 -8.60
CA HIS A 6 -2.45 -0.12 -8.07
C HIS A 6 -1.28 -1.08 -8.35
N MET A 7 -1.56 -2.30 -8.79
CA MET A 7 -0.54 -3.28 -9.19
C MET A 7 -0.19 -3.21 -10.68
N ASN A 8 -0.99 -2.50 -11.47
CA ASN A 8 -0.85 -2.55 -12.93
C ASN A 8 -0.17 -1.33 -13.53
N SER A 9 -0.25 -0.17 -12.87
CA SER A 9 0.36 1.06 -13.38
C SER A 9 0.48 2.13 -12.30
N HIS A 10 1.33 3.12 -12.56
CA HIS A 10 1.42 4.32 -11.75
C HIS A 10 0.06 5.04 -11.68
N ASP A 11 -0.63 5.23 -12.80
CA ASP A 11 -1.94 5.87 -12.85
C ASP A 11 -2.99 5.11 -12.04
N GLY A 12 -2.92 3.78 -12.06
CA GLY A 12 -3.78 2.92 -11.24
C GLY A 12 -3.63 3.15 -9.75
N THR A 13 -2.43 3.54 -9.30
CA THR A 13 -2.16 3.88 -7.90
C THR A 13 -2.92 5.14 -7.45
N TYR A 14 -3.13 6.10 -8.36
CA TYR A 14 -3.83 7.36 -8.12
C TYR A 14 -5.33 7.32 -8.43
N LYS A 15 -5.86 6.16 -8.82
CA LYS A 15 -7.28 6.00 -9.12
C LYS A 15 -8.13 6.16 -7.85
N LYS A 16 -9.00 7.16 -7.84
CA LYS A 16 -9.85 7.52 -6.69
C LYS A 16 -11.23 6.88 -6.75
N GLU A 17 -11.72 6.70 -7.97
CA GLU A 17 -13.05 6.16 -8.28
C GLU A 17 -12.91 5.13 -9.40
N PHE A 18 -13.77 4.11 -9.40
CA PHE A 18 -13.75 3.05 -10.42
C PHE A 18 -15.13 2.41 -10.54
N GLN A 19 -15.38 1.81 -11.70
CA GLN A 19 -16.55 0.97 -11.93
C GLN A 19 -16.11 -0.49 -11.93
N SER A 20 -16.92 -1.36 -11.37
CA SER A 20 -16.66 -2.80 -11.36
C SER A 20 -17.95 -3.61 -11.29
N LYS A 21 -17.85 -4.90 -11.56
CA LYS A 21 -18.94 -5.86 -11.35
C LYS A 21 -18.74 -6.65 -10.08
N VAL A 22 -19.85 -6.92 -9.40
CA VAL A 22 -19.89 -7.79 -8.22
C VAL A 22 -19.74 -9.25 -8.67
N THR A 23 -18.74 -9.95 -8.14
CA THR A 23 -18.47 -11.36 -8.46
C THR A 23 -18.90 -12.33 -7.38
N ALA A 24 -18.99 -11.88 -6.13
CA ALA A 24 -19.51 -12.66 -5.02
C ALA A 24 -19.97 -11.74 -3.88
N VAL A 25 -20.98 -12.18 -3.14
CA VAL A 25 -21.52 -11.51 -1.97
C VAL A 25 -21.69 -12.52 -0.82
N TYR A 26 -21.23 -12.12 0.37
CA TYR A 26 -21.39 -12.86 1.62
C TYR A 26 -21.86 -11.88 2.70
N PRO A 27 -22.33 -12.34 3.87
CA PRO A 27 -22.68 -11.42 4.95
C PRO A 27 -21.55 -10.45 5.30
N GLY A 28 -21.76 -9.15 5.00
CA GLY A 28 -20.77 -8.08 5.23
C GLY A 28 -19.53 -8.12 4.35
N ILE A 29 -19.53 -8.86 3.21
CA ILE A 29 -18.37 -8.98 2.32
C ILE A 29 -18.81 -8.92 0.86
N VAL A 30 -18.12 -8.10 0.06
CA VAL A 30 -18.29 -8.01 -1.40
C VAL A 30 -16.96 -8.31 -2.09
N GLU A 31 -16.99 -9.18 -3.10
CA GLU A 31 -15.88 -9.42 -4.01
C GLU A 31 -16.20 -8.82 -5.38
N LEU A 32 -15.22 -8.16 -5.98
CA LEU A 32 -15.35 -7.44 -7.24
C LEU A 32 -14.45 -8.04 -8.33
N GLU A 33 -14.80 -7.79 -9.59
CA GLU A 33 -13.98 -8.17 -10.75
C GLU A 33 -12.66 -7.40 -10.72
N GLU A 34 -12.72 -6.10 -10.45
CA GLU A 34 -11.57 -5.22 -10.32
C GLU A 34 -11.75 -4.22 -9.18
N THR A 35 -10.64 -3.69 -8.64
CA THR A 35 -10.69 -2.75 -7.52
C THR A 35 -9.51 -1.80 -7.49
N ALA A 36 -9.77 -0.55 -7.09
CA ALA A 36 -8.75 0.42 -6.71
C ALA A 36 -8.43 0.41 -5.20
N PHE A 37 -9.24 -0.27 -4.37
CA PHE A 37 -8.99 -0.36 -2.95
C PHE A 37 -7.72 -1.16 -2.64
N TYR A 38 -6.82 -0.56 -1.87
CA TYR A 38 -5.63 -1.23 -1.35
C TYR A 38 -6.03 -2.15 -0.18
N HIS A 39 -5.63 -3.41 -0.25
CA HIS A 39 -5.84 -4.35 0.85
C HIS A 39 -4.75 -4.17 1.92
N LEU A 40 -5.03 -4.54 3.16
CA LEU A 40 -4.01 -4.59 4.22
C LEU A 40 -2.80 -5.42 3.76
N GLY A 41 -1.63 -4.81 3.76
CA GLY A 41 -0.40 -5.47 3.38
C GLY A 41 0.81 -4.53 3.42
N GLY A 42 2.02 -5.08 3.49
CA GLY A 42 3.24 -4.28 3.49
C GLY A 42 3.40 -3.31 4.67
N GLY A 43 2.74 -3.57 5.81
CA GLY A 43 2.69 -2.65 6.93
C GLY A 43 1.69 -1.50 6.74
N GLN A 44 1.07 -1.37 5.55
CA GLN A 44 0.08 -0.34 5.26
C GLN A 44 -1.33 -0.83 5.57
N PRO A 45 -2.15 -0.04 6.30
CA PRO A 45 -3.56 -0.33 6.50
C PRO A 45 -4.34 -0.34 5.18
N SER A 46 -5.43 -1.09 5.17
CA SER A 46 -6.36 -1.09 4.03
C SER A 46 -7.02 0.26 3.83
N ASP A 47 -7.48 0.47 2.60
CA ASP A 47 -8.33 1.60 2.28
C ASP A 47 -9.72 1.49 2.91
N LYS A 48 -10.38 2.64 2.92
CA LYS A 48 -11.79 2.81 3.24
C LYS A 48 -12.46 3.62 2.14
N GLY A 49 -13.78 3.53 2.06
CA GLY A 49 -14.57 4.28 1.09
C GLY A 49 -15.99 3.78 0.98
N THR A 50 -16.57 3.86 -0.22
CA THR A 50 -17.95 3.40 -0.47
C THR A 50 -18.03 2.57 -1.75
N LEU A 51 -19.05 1.72 -1.80
CA LEU A 51 -19.56 1.08 -3.02
C LEU A 51 -20.99 1.59 -3.22
N ASN A 52 -21.27 2.15 -4.38
CA ASN A 52 -22.57 2.68 -4.75
C ASN A 52 -23.10 1.94 -5.97
N TRP A 53 -24.38 1.64 -6.00
CA TRP A 53 -25.08 1.07 -7.15
C TRP A 53 -26.49 1.65 -7.23
N LYS A 54 -27.23 1.27 -8.26
CA LYS A 54 -28.56 1.86 -8.54
C LYS A 54 -29.49 1.88 -7.33
N ASP A 55 -29.49 0.81 -6.53
CA ASP A 55 -30.50 0.55 -5.51
C ASP A 55 -29.96 0.62 -4.08
N GLY A 56 -28.67 1.01 -3.88
CA GLY A 56 -28.10 1.11 -2.53
C GLY A 56 -26.65 1.55 -2.46
N GLU A 57 -26.15 1.60 -1.22
CA GLU A 57 -24.79 1.97 -0.87
C GLU A 57 -24.24 1.13 0.28
N SER A 58 -22.96 0.83 0.23
CA SER A 58 -22.24 0.24 1.37
C SER A 58 -20.99 1.05 1.70
N ILE A 59 -20.67 1.09 2.99
CA ILE A 59 -19.38 1.63 3.48
C ILE A 59 -18.34 0.51 3.48
N VAL A 60 -17.25 0.69 2.75
CA VAL A 60 -16.08 -0.19 2.82
C VAL A 60 -15.21 0.26 4.01
N TYR A 61 -15.16 -0.54 5.07
CA TYR A 61 -14.40 -0.21 6.26
C TYR A 61 -13.05 -0.96 6.38
N ASP A 62 -12.88 -2.07 5.64
CA ASP A 62 -11.65 -2.84 5.58
C ASP A 62 -11.54 -3.61 4.26
N VAL A 63 -10.32 -3.90 3.80
CA VAL A 63 -10.06 -4.69 2.60
C VAL A 63 -8.97 -5.71 2.89
N ARG A 64 -9.25 -6.98 2.61
CA ARG A 64 -8.35 -8.11 2.87
C ARG A 64 -8.09 -8.92 1.62
N LYS A 65 -6.88 -9.44 1.54
CA LYS A 65 -6.49 -10.40 0.51
C LYS A 65 -6.37 -11.80 1.12
N LYS A 66 -7.16 -12.71 0.59
CA LYS A 66 -6.97 -14.16 0.73
C LYS A 66 -6.69 -14.72 -0.67
N ASN A 67 -7.50 -15.66 -1.13
CA ASN A 67 -7.46 -16.11 -2.53
C ASN A 67 -8.00 -15.01 -3.49
N ARG A 68 -8.90 -14.16 -2.99
CA ARG A 68 -9.48 -12.99 -3.67
C ARG A 68 -9.41 -11.76 -2.78
N ILE A 69 -9.65 -10.60 -3.36
CA ILE A 69 -9.81 -9.34 -2.61
C ILE A 69 -11.23 -9.29 -2.08
N ARG A 70 -11.35 -9.11 -0.76
CA ARG A 70 -12.60 -9.03 -0.02
C ARG A 70 -12.76 -7.64 0.56
N HIS A 71 -13.85 -6.98 0.19
CA HIS A 71 -14.25 -5.69 0.73
C HIS A 71 -15.20 -5.96 1.89
N MET A 72 -14.79 -5.63 3.11
CA MET A 72 -15.63 -5.69 4.29
C MET A 72 -16.52 -4.47 4.31
N VAL A 73 -17.83 -4.69 4.31
CA VAL A 73 -18.81 -3.61 4.12
C VAL A 73 -19.86 -3.58 5.21
N GLU A 74 -20.38 -2.37 5.46
CA GLU A 74 -21.55 -2.09 6.28
C GLU A 74 -22.57 -1.33 5.43
N GLY A 75 -23.88 -1.61 5.65
CA GLY A 75 -24.97 -1.06 4.88
C GLY A 75 -25.65 -2.12 4.00
N ASP A 76 -26.22 -1.68 2.89
CA ASP A 76 -26.86 -2.55 1.94
C ASP A 76 -25.86 -3.48 1.24
N LEU A 77 -26.35 -4.60 0.73
CA LEU A 77 -25.52 -5.51 -0.07
C LEU A 77 -26.00 -5.52 -1.52
N PRO A 78 -25.10 -5.36 -2.50
CA PRO A 78 -25.44 -5.51 -3.91
C PRO A 78 -25.73 -6.99 -4.25
N GLU A 79 -26.34 -7.23 -5.41
CA GLU A 79 -26.47 -8.57 -5.96
C GLU A 79 -25.27 -8.94 -6.84
N ILE A 80 -25.05 -10.26 -7.01
CA ILE A 80 -24.01 -10.74 -7.94
C ILE A 80 -24.36 -10.31 -9.37
N GLY A 81 -23.40 -9.68 -10.04
CA GLY A 81 -23.57 -9.14 -11.39
C GLY A 81 -23.89 -7.65 -11.44
N ASP A 82 -24.23 -7.04 -10.32
CA ASP A 82 -24.44 -5.60 -10.24
C ASP A 82 -23.20 -4.84 -10.67
N SER A 83 -23.42 -3.70 -11.34
CA SER A 83 -22.40 -2.69 -11.57
C SER A 83 -22.35 -1.77 -10.36
N VAL A 84 -21.17 -1.66 -9.75
CA VAL A 84 -20.93 -0.80 -8.60
C VAL A 84 -19.88 0.25 -8.95
N GLU A 85 -20.06 1.45 -8.41
CA GLU A 85 -19.05 2.50 -8.37
C GLU A 85 -18.33 2.43 -7.02
N GLY A 86 -17.01 2.21 -7.05
CA GLY A 86 -16.17 2.27 -5.86
C GLY A 86 -15.52 3.65 -5.74
N LYS A 87 -15.62 4.25 -4.54
CA LYS A 87 -15.02 5.54 -4.23
C LYS A 87 -14.15 5.46 -2.98
N LEU A 88 -12.86 5.78 -3.13
CA LEU A 88 -11.88 5.71 -2.06
C LEU A 88 -11.94 6.95 -1.16
N ASN A 89 -11.72 6.76 0.14
CA ASN A 89 -11.31 7.86 1.01
C ASN A 89 -9.89 8.29 0.60
N TRP A 90 -9.83 9.28 -0.31
CA TRP A 90 -8.57 9.68 -0.93
C TRP A 90 -7.58 10.28 0.06
N ASN A 91 -8.04 11.07 1.02
CA ASN A 91 -7.16 11.66 2.02
C ASN A 91 -6.41 10.58 2.81
N ARG A 92 -7.13 9.53 3.22
CA ARG A 92 -6.54 8.37 3.88
C ARG A 92 -5.54 7.63 2.97
N ARG A 93 -5.94 7.31 1.73
CA ARG A 93 -5.10 6.64 0.75
C ARG A 93 -3.81 7.42 0.51
N TYR A 94 -3.91 8.69 0.19
CA TYR A 94 -2.76 9.51 -0.17
C TYR A 94 -1.80 9.72 1.01
N THR A 95 -2.33 9.89 2.22
CA THR A 95 -1.50 9.93 3.44
C THR A 95 -0.70 8.64 3.61
N HIS A 96 -1.35 7.47 3.48
CA HIS A 96 -0.64 6.20 3.61
C HIS A 96 0.39 5.98 2.49
N MET A 97 0.10 6.39 1.25
CA MET A 97 1.08 6.33 0.15
C MET A 97 2.33 7.14 0.46
N ARG A 98 2.16 8.39 0.91
CA ARG A 98 3.30 9.25 1.28
C ARG A 98 4.10 8.66 2.44
N MET A 99 3.43 8.20 3.49
CA MET A 99 4.08 7.55 4.64
C MET A 99 4.82 6.27 4.26
N HIS A 100 4.26 5.49 3.32
CA HIS A 100 4.89 4.26 2.85
C HIS A 100 6.15 4.56 2.02
N THR A 101 6.08 5.53 1.10
CA THR A 101 7.25 5.98 0.33
C THR A 101 8.32 6.54 1.26
N SER A 102 7.96 7.38 2.23
CA SER A 102 8.90 7.91 3.23
C SER A 102 9.55 6.79 4.06
N GLN A 103 8.79 5.76 4.42
CA GLN A 103 9.34 4.60 5.12
C GLN A 103 10.43 3.91 4.29
N HIS A 104 10.21 3.71 3.00
CA HIS A 104 11.22 3.11 2.12
C HIS A 104 12.45 4.00 1.96
N LEU A 105 12.27 5.32 1.85
CA LEU A 105 13.36 6.29 1.79
C LEU A 105 14.22 6.24 3.06
N VAL A 106 13.59 6.34 4.24
CA VAL A 106 14.31 6.23 5.53
C VAL A 106 15.03 4.89 5.66
N SER A 107 14.39 3.79 5.24
CA SER A 107 15.01 2.46 5.26
C SER A 107 16.24 2.39 4.36
N ALA A 108 16.21 3.05 3.19
CA ALA A 108 17.33 3.13 2.30
C ALA A 108 18.50 3.92 2.92
N ILE A 109 18.23 5.11 3.45
CA ILE A 109 19.23 5.97 4.08
C ILE A 109 19.88 5.27 5.28
N VAL A 110 19.07 4.65 6.16
CA VAL A 110 19.58 3.93 7.33
C VAL A 110 20.46 2.75 6.93
N ASN A 111 20.09 2.02 5.91
CA ASN A 111 20.93 0.92 5.41
C ASN A 111 22.25 1.43 4.82
N ASP A 112 22.21 2.54 4.05
CA ASP A 112 23.42 3.11 3.45
C ASP A 112 24.40 3.69 4.48
N LEU A 113 23.87 4.36 5.51
CA LEU A 113 24.73 5.01 6.52
C LEU A 113 25.21 4.05 7.61
N TYR A 114 24.37 3.08 8.00
CA TYR A 114 24.60 2.29 9.20
C TYR A 114 24.65 0.77 8.92
N GLY A 115 24.39 0.32 7.70
CA GLY A 115 24.32 -1.11 7.36
C GLY A 115 23.21 -1.85 8.09
N ALA A 116 22.18 -1.14 8.57
CA ALA A 116 21.10 -1.73 9.35
C ALA A 116 19.88 -2.08 8.47
N ASP A 117 19.34 -3.27 8.70
CA ASP A 117 18.18 -3.77 7.96
C ASP A 117 16.85 -3.37 8.61
N THR A 118 15.85 -3.12 7.78
CA THR A 118 14.48 -2.98 8.25
C THR A 118 13.91 -4.36 8.60
N VAL A 119 13.59 -4.58 9.86
CA VAL A 119 13.03 -5.85 10.38
C VAL A 119 11.53 -5.79 10.65
N GLY A 120 10.93 -4.60 10.61
CA GLY A 120 9.49 -4.40 10.77
C GLY A 120 9.07 -2.99 10.41
N ASN A 121 7.80 -2.84 10.06
CA ASN A 121 7.20 -1.54 9.83
C ASN A 121 5.70 -1.56 10.17
N GLN A 122 5.18 -0.38 10.46
CA GLN A 122 3.76 -0.12 10.60
C GLN A 122 3.46 1.28 10.09
N ILE A 123 2.72 1.37 9.00
CA ILE A 123 2.30 2.64 8.40
C ILE A 123 1.03 3.13 9.08
N GLY A 124 0.98 4.40 9.44
CA GLY A 124 -0.19 5.04 10.03
C GLY A 124 -0.46 6.41 9.41
N SER A 125 -1.61 6.98 9.75
CA SER A 125 -2.01 8.32 9.25
C SER A 125 -1.25 9.44 9.96
N ASP A 126 -1.03 9.29 11.26
CA ASP A 126 -0.39 10.33 12.10
C ASP A 126 1.08 10.02 12.36
N LYS A 127 1.38 8.74 12.55
CA LYS A 127 2.73 8.24 12.78
C LYS A 127 2.93 6.88 12.14
N SER A 128 4.14 6.63 11.69
CA SER A 128 4.60 5.31 11.24
C SER A 128 5.74 4.83 12.14
N ARG A 129 5.91 3.52 12.25
CA ARG A 129 7.02 2.88 12.95
C ARG A 129 7.87 2.10 11.96
N ILE A 130 9.17 2.20 12.12
CA ILE A 130 10.15 1.38 11.41
C ILE A 130 11.10 0.78 12.45
N ASP A 131 11.30 -0.53 12.39
CA ASP A 131 12.20 -1.25 13.27
C ASP A 131 13.46 -1.64 12.49
N PHE A 132 14.63 -1.25 12.99
CA PHE A 132 15.92 -1.54 12.38
C PHE A 132 16.78 -2.47 13.25
N LYS A 133 17.64 -3.28 12.59
CA LYS A 133 18.56 -4.18 13.30
C LYS A 133 19.84 -4.43 12.48
N PRO A 134 21.05 -4.35 13.09
CA PRO A 134 21.31 -3.76 14.40
C PRO A 134 21.37 -2.23 14.26
N LEU A 135 20.73 -1.49 15.16
CA LEU A 135 20.81 -0.03 15.14
C LEU A 135 20.65 0.56 16.56
N LYS A 136 21.53 1.47 16.90
CA LYS A 136 21.38 2.38 18.05
C LYS A 136 21.87 3.74 17.60
N LEU A 137 20.97 4.71 17.60
CA LEU A 137 21.28 6.10 17.26
C LEU A 137 21.21 6.97 18.51
N ASN A 138 22.14 7.91 18.61
CA ASN A 138 22.03 9.03 19.52
C ASN A 138 21.17 10.15 18.91
N MET A 139 20.88 11.20 19.69
CA MET A 139 19.99 12.28 19.23
C MET A 139 20.53 13.03 18.02
N ASN A 140 21.85 13.30 17.96
CA ASN A 140 22.44 14.02 16.80
C ASN A 140 22.33 13.18 15.53
N GLU A 141 22.57 11.87 15.60
CA GLU A 141 22.41 10.96 14.45
C GLU A 141 20.94 10.87 13.98
N ILE A 142 19.97 11.00 14.91
CA ILE A 142 18.54 11.08 14.54
C ILE A 142 18.27 12.40 13.80
N ASP A 143 18.79 13.53 14.29
CA ASP A 143 18.62 14.83 13.68
C ASP A 143 19.25 14.84 12.26
N ASP A 144 20.46 14.33 12.10
CA ASP A 144 21.15 14.18 10.81
C ASP A 144 20.34 13.30 9.84
N LEU A 145 19.74 12.21 10.33
CA LEU A 145 18.88 11.33 9.53
C LEU A 145 17.61 12.05 9.06
N ILE A 146 17.01 12.86 9.92
CA ILE A 146 15.83 13.67 9.59
C ILE A 146 16.19 14.69 8.52
N ASP A 147 17.28 15.42 8.70
CA ASP A 147 17.74 16.44 7.76
C ASP A 147 18.04 15.84 6.38
N LEU A 148 18.79 14.74 6.34
CA LEU A 148 19.08 14.04 5.09
C LEU A 148 17.81 13.49 4.41
N THR A 149 16.87 12.96 5.18
CA THR A 149 15.58 12.50 4.65
C THR A 149 14.83 13.67 3.99
N ASN A 150 14.78 14.83 4.67
CA ASN A 150 14.12 16.01 4.15
C ASN A 150 14.83 16.57 2.89
N GLU A 151 16.15 16.51 2.82
CA GLU A 151 16.90 16.86 1.60
C GLU A 151 16.50 15.99 0.40
N TYR A 152 16.36 14.67 0.61
CA TYR A 152 15.90 13.76 -0.46
C TYR A 152 14.47 14.05 -0.88
N ILE A 153 13.58 14.35 0.07
CA ILE A 153 12.21 14.75 -0.24
C ILE A 153 12.18 16.05 -1.05
N ALA A 154 13.02 17.04 -0.68
CA ALA A 154 13.10 18.33 -1.39
C ALA A 154 13.63 18.21 -2.82
N LYS A 155 14.37 17.15 -3.16
CA LYS A 155 14.84 16.88 -4.53
C LYS A 155 13.74 16.46 -5.49
N ASP A 156 12.54 16.15 -4.99
CA ASP A 156 11.36 15.72 -5.78
C ASP A 156 11.69 14.61 -6.80
N ILE A 157 12.37 13.57 -6.33
CA ILE A 157 12.84 12.47 -7.16
C ILE A 157 11.65 11.64 -7.65
N ASN A 158 11.60 11.37 -8.94
CA ASN A 158 10.56 10.53 -9.53
C ASN A 158 10.63 9.10 -8.99
N VAL A 159 9.48 8.58 -8.56
CA VAL A 159 9.33 7.17 -8.20
C VAL A 159 8.78 6.42 -9.40
N ASN A 160 9.57 5.52 -9.97
CA ASN A 160 9.18 4.71 -11.10
C ASN A 160 8.74 3.32 -10.64
N ILE A 161 7.68 2.80 -11.26
CA ILE A 161 7.18 1.43 -11.05
C ILE A 161 7.51 0.62 -12.30
N SER A 162 8.18 -0.50 -12.13
CA SER A 162 8.51 -1.41 -13.22
C SER A 162 8.34 -2.86 -12.80
N GLU A 163 8.14 -3.74 -13.77
CA GLU A 163 8.14 -5.18 -13.56
C GLU A 163 9.48 -5.75 -14.04
N ALA A 164 10.00 -6.71 -13.29
CA ALA A 164 11.20 -7.45 -13.65
C ALA A 164 11.05 -8.93 -13.29
N ASN A 165 11.75 -9.81 -14.01
CA ASN A 165 11.77 -11.21 -13.65
C ASN A 165 12.57 -11.39 -12.34
N ARG A 166 12.14 -12.35 -11.54
CA ARG A 166 12.79 -12.64 -10.26
C ARG A 166 14.29 -12.97 -10.43
N SER A 167 14.64 -13.66 -11.50
CA SER A 167 16.04 -13.98 -11.83
C SER A 167 16.92 -12.76 -12.01
N ASP A 168 16.33 -11.64 -12.50
CA ASP A 168 17.06 -10.42 -12.79
C ASP A 168 17.26 -9.57 -11.51
N LEU A 169 16.46 -9.85 -10.48
CA LEU A 169 16.51 -9.21 -9.17
C LEU A 169 17.41 -9.94 -8.18
N GLU A 170 17.52 -11.28 -8.32
CA GLU A 170 18.33 -12.11 -7.45
C GLU A 170 19.83 -11.86 -7.68
N GLY A 171 20.53 -11.47 -6.62
CA GLY A 171 21.97 -11.19 -6.67
C GLY A 171 22.36 -9.78 -7.16
N ASN A 172 21.40 -8.93 -7.49
CA ASN A 172 21.69 -7.52 -7.80
C ASN A 172 21.86 -6.73 -6.49
N PRO A 173 23.09 -6.18 -6.21
CA PRO A 173 23.38 -5.46 -4.98
C PRO A 173 22.64 -4.12 -4.85
N GLU A 174 22.14 -3.58 -5.96
CA GLU A 174 21.34 -2.33 -5.97
C GLU A 174 19.89 -2.57 -5.54
N ILE A 175 19.43 -3.82 -5.54
CA ILE A 175 18.07 -4.18 -5.19
C ILE A 175 18.01 -4.63 -3.75
N ARG A 176 17.29 -3.86 -2.95
CA ARG A 176 17.03 -4.20 -1.55
C ARG A 176 15.74 -4.98 -1.43
N SER A 177 15.84 -6.21 -0.98
CA SER A 177 14.68 -7.04 -0.69
C SER A 177 14.57 -7.32 0.80
N SER A 178 13.37 -7.17 1.38
CA SER A 178 13.14 -7.72 2.71
C SER A 178 12.96 -9.23 2.61
N MET A 179 13.98 -9.98 2.95
CA MET A 179 14.03 -11.46 2.83
C MET A 179 13.04 -12.21 3.73
N SER A 180 12.30 -11.54 4.61
CA SER A 180 11.50 -12.20 5.65
C SER A 180 10.16 -12.79 5.20
N SER A 181 9.74 -12.61 3.95
CA SER A 181 8.40 -13.04 3.53
C SER A 181 8.30 -13.72 2.17
N GLY A 182 9.41 -13.97 1.47
CA GLY A 182 9.36 -14.55 0.12
C GLY A 182 8.59 -13.72 -0.92
N LEU A 183 8.20 -12.51 -0.56
CA LEU A 183 7.54 -11.53 -1.43
C LEU A 183 8.52 -10.37 -1.64
N TRP A 184 9.01 -10.25 -2.84
CA TRP A 184 9.76 -9.09 -3.29
C TRP A 184 8.83 -7.87 -3.27
N LYS A 185 9.19 -6.85 -2.51
CA LYS A 185 8.55 -5.55 -2.54
C LYS A 185 9.61 -4.56 -2.98
N LEU A 186 9.43 -4.08 -4.17
CA LEU A 186 10.09 -2.89 -4.66
C LEU A 186 9.41 -1.67 -4.06
#